data_8ecbd4ef5fa1b8b02470dda52a98e7bf
#
_entry.id   8ecbd4ef5fa1b8b02470dda52a98e7bf
#
_cell.length_a   1.000
_cell.length_b   1.000
_cell.length_c   1.000
_cell.angle_alpha   90.00
_cell.angle_beta   90.00
_cell.angle_gamma   90.00
#
_symmetry.space_group_name_H-M   'P 1'
#
loop_
_entity.id
_entity.type
_entity.pdbx_description
1 polymer ?
#
loop_
_entity_poly.entity_id
_entity_poly.type
_entity_poly.pdbx_seq_one_letter_code
_entity_poly.pdbx_strand_id
1 'polypeptide(L)'
;MFILVPCGKCELCRDKKSREWSFRAICENATAKSMPYFLTLTYNSKHLPECGIFKEEIQLFLKRLRIKLDRLKISHNLRYVAVGEYGSKSKRPHYHMILWNFPPHDVHFPTVTSV
;
A
#
# COMPACT_ATOMS: atom_id res chain seq x y z
N MET A 1 8.32 -40.25 9.46
CA MET A 1 9.06 -39.20 8.74
C MET A 1 8.66 -37.84 9.26
N PHE A 2 9.62 -37.02 9.66
CA PHE A 2 9.36 -35.66 10.13
C PHE A 2 9.69 -34.68 8.99
N ILE A 3 8.79 -33.74 8.73
CA ILE A 3 9.03 -32.67 7.76
C ILE A 3 9.18 -31.36 8.51
N LEU A 4 10.30 -30.67 8.28
CA LEU A 4 10.52 -29.34 8.82
C LEU A 4 9.76 -28.32 7.98
N VAL A 5 8.89 -27.57 8.64
CA VAL A 5 8.12 -26.48 7.99
C VAL A 5 8.47 -25.14 8.65
N PRO A 6 8.53 -24.05 7.87
CA PRO A 6 8.76 -22.72 8.43
C PRO A 6 7.66 -22.33 9.39
N CYS A 7 7.99 -21.76 10.55
CA CYS A 7 6.99 -21.30 11.51
C CYS A 7 6.30 -19.99 11.10
N GLY A 8 6.91 -19.22 10.21
CA GLY A 8 6.39 -17.93 9.74
C GLY A 8 6.55 -16.76 10.72
N LYS A 9 7.01 -17.02 11.95
CA LYS A 9 7.03 -16.03 13.03
C LYS A 9 8.42 -15.70 13.58
N CYS A 10 9.39 -16.60 13.44
CA CYS A 10 10.75 -16.35 13.89
C CYS A 10 11.46 -15.33 13.00
N GLU A 11 12.58 -14.81 13.46
CA GLU A 11 13.38 -13.82 12.74
C GLU A 11 13.75 -14.28 11.33
N LEU A 12 14.25 -15.52 11.20
CA LEU A 12 14.60 -16.07 9.88
C LEU A 12 13.43 -16.15 8.91
N CYS A 13 12.25 -16.54 9.40
CA CYS A 13 11.04 -16.58 8.58
C CYS A 13 10.58 -15.17 8.17
N ARG A 14 10.68 -14.20 9.07
CA ARG A 14 10.35 -12.80 8.78
C ARG A 14 11.32 -12.20 7.76
N ASP A 15 12.61 -12.46 7.91
CA ASP A 15 13.63 -12.03 6.94
C ASP A 15 13.41 -12.62 5.56
N LYS A 16 13.11 -13.91 5.50
CA LYS A 16 12.77 -14.58 4.24
C LYS A 16 11.57 -13.89 3.58
N LYS A 17 10.51 -13.65 4.33
CA LYS A 17 9.30 -12.98 3.83
C LYS A 17 9.60 -11.56 3.34
N SER A 18 10.40 -10.80 4.09
CA SER A 18 10.83 -9.47 3.71
C SER A 18 11.60 -9.47 2.39
N ARG A 19 12.53 -10.40 2.22
CA ARG A 19 13.30 -10.55 0.97
C ARG A 19 12.42 -10.93 -0.21
N GLU A 20 11.44 -11.82 -0.01
CA GLU A 20 10.48 -12.21 -1.05
C GLU A 20 9.64 -11.00 -1.51
N TRP A 21 9.17 -10.18 -0.59
CA TRP A 21 8.44 -8.95 -0.91
C TRP A 21 9.32 -7.92 -1.62
N SER A 22 10.56 -7.74 -1.17
CA SER A 22 11.53 -6.86 -1.83
C SER A 22 11.80 -7.31 -3.26
N PHE A 23 12.00 -8.60 -3.48
CA PHE A 23 12.20 -9.16 -4.81
C PHE A 23 10.99 -8.93 -5.72
N ARG A 24 9.77 -9.15 -5.23
CA ARG A 24 8.54 -8.85 -5.97
C ARG A 24 8.45 -7.38 -6.36
N ALA A 25 8.78 -6.47 -5.44
CA ALA A 25 8.78 -5.05 -5.71
C ALA A 25 9.80 -4.66 -6.79
N ILE A 26 10.99 -5.25 -6.75
CA ILE A 26 12.04 -5.05 -7.78
C ILE A 26 11.54 -5.52 -9.14
N CYS A 27 10.95 -6.71 -9.22
CA CYS A 27 10.38 -7.25 -10.46
C CYS A 27 9.26 -6.36 -11.01
N GLU A 28 8.38 -5.91 -10.15
CA GLU A 28 7.30 -5.00 -10.55
C GLU A 28 7.85 -3.67 -11.09
N ASN A 29 8.87 -3.15 -10.42
CA ASN A 29 9.52 -1.91 -10.85
C ASN A 29 10.19 -2.04 -12.22
N ALA A 30 10.77 -3.21 -12.53
CA ALA A 30 11.40 -3.47 -13.81
C ALA A 30 10.41 -3.48 -14.99
N THR A 31 9.14 -3.79 -14.73
CA THR A 31 8.08 -3.83 -15.74
C THR A 31 7.18 -2.59 -15.72
N ALA A 32 7.33 -1.73 -14.74
CA ALA A 32 6.52 -0.52 -14.58
C ALA A 32 6.83 0.50 -15.69
N LYS A 33 5.80 1.20 -16.13
CA LYS A 33 5.89 2.23 -17.19
C LYS A 33 6.41 3.57 -16.70
N SER A 34 6.44 3.78 -15.40
CA SER A 34 6.88 5.03 -14.76
C SER A 34 7.50 4.76 -13.40
N MET A 35 8.16 5.77 -12.85
CA MET A 35 8.68 5.71 -11.48
C MET A 35 7.54 5.46 -10.49
N PRO A 36 7.75 4.60 -9.49
CA PRO A 36 6.75 4.37 -8.46
C PRO A 36 6.63 5.55 -7.51
N TYR A 37 5.46 5.69 -6.91
CA TYR A 37 5.23 6.62 -5.82
C TYR A 37 5.22 5.88 -4.49
N PHE A 38 5.89 6.43 -3.51
CA PHE A 38 5.78 5.99 -2.12
C PHE A 38 4.79 6.89 -1.40
N LEU A 39 3.72 6.29 -0.90
CA LEU A 39 2.64 7.02 -0.25
C LEU A 39 2.58 6.65 1.23
N THR A 40 2.32 7.65 2.05
CA THR A 40 1.93 7.45 3.45
C THR A 40 0.50 7.94 3.62
N LEU A 41 -0.40 7.02 3.97
CA LEU A 41 -1.82 7.30 4.15
C LEU A 41 -2.13 7.34 5.64
N THR A 42 -2.64 8.45 6.11
CA THR A 42 -2.97 8.68 7.53
C THR A 42 -4.43 9.07 7.69
N TYR A 43 -4.93 8.95 8.89
CA TYR A 43 -6.27 9.40 9.25
C TYR A 43 -6.24 10.80 9.87
N ASN A 44 -7.23 11.61 9.57
CA ASN A 44 -7.50 12.77 10.40
C ASN A 44 -8.18 12.33 11.70
N SER A 45 -8.23 13.22 12.70
CA SER A 45 -8.76 12.85 14.02
C SER A 45 -10.25 12.49 14.02
N LYS A 46 -11.02 13.00 13.06
CA LYS A 46 -12.47 12.70 12.95
C LYS A 46 -12.74 11.29 12.41
N HIS A 47 -11.83 10.77 11.61
CA HIS A 47 -12.01 9.49 10.90
C HIS A 47 -11.04 8.43 11.40
N LEU A 48 -10.41 8.68 12.54
CA LEU A 48 -9.54 7.69 13.15
C LEU A 48 -10.37 6.52 13.64
N PRO A 49 -10.13 5.29 13.18
CA PRO A 49 -10.83 4.12 13.70
C PRO A 49 -10.47 3.90 15.17
N GLU A 50 -11.42 3.42 15.95
CA GLU A 50 -11.20 3.13 17.37
C GLU A 50 -10.11 2.08 17.59
N CYS A 51 -10.02 1.13 16.68
CA CYS A 51 -8.96 0.11 16.72
C CYS A 51 -8.67 -0.45 15.32
N GLY A 52 -7.44 -0.86 15.13
CA GLY A 52 -7.05 -1.75 14.05
C GLY A 52 -6.59 -1.09 12.76
N ILE A 53 -5.95 -1.94 11.98
CA ILE A 53 -5.51 -1.69 10.62
C ILE A 53 -6.36 -2.58 9.74
N PHE A 54 -7.02 -2.00 8.72
CA PHE A 54 -7.97 -2.70 7.89
C PHE A 54 -7.56 -2.63 6.42
N LYS A 55 -7.42 -3.79 5.77
CA LYS A 55 -7.13 -3.88 4.34
C LYS A 55 -8.21 -3.20 3.47
N GLU A 56 -9.45 -3.17 3.96
CA GLU A 56 -10.60 -2.55 3.30
C GLU A 56 -10.38 -1.06 3.05
N GLU A 57 -9.68 -0.37 3.94
CA GLU A 57 -9.34 1.05 3.78
C GLU A 57 -8.47 1.28 2.54
N ILE A 58 -7.48 0.43 2.33
CA ILE A 58 -6.62 0.48 1.14
C ILE A 58 -7.43 0.14 -0.12
N GLN A 59 -8.29 -0.85 -0.05
CA GLN A 59 -9.15 -1.23 -1.18
C GLN A 59 -10.08 -0.10 -1.57
N LEU A 60 -10.71 0.57 -0.60
CA LEU A 60 -11.58 1.72 -0.84
C LEU A 60 -10.81 2.92 -1.41
N PHE A 61 -9.63 3.20 -0.88
CA PHE A 61 -8.76 4.24 -1.41
C PHE A 61 -8.45 4.02 -2.90
N LEU A 62 -8.01 2.81 -3.25
CA LEU A 62 -7.68 2.47 -4.63
C LEU A 62 -8.90 2.47 -5.54
N LYS A 63 -10.05 2.02 -5.05
CA LYS A 63 -11.31 2.10 -5.79
C LYS A 63 -11.66 3.54 -6.14
N ARG A 64 -11.59 4.44 -5.16
CA ARG A 64 -11.84 5.87 -5.36
C ARG A 64 -10.84 6.49 -6.33
N LEU A 65 -9.56 6.13 -6.21
CA LEU A 65 -8.53 6.60 -7.10
C LEU A 65 -8.78 6.19 -8.55
N ARG A 66 -9.11 4.92 -8.78
CA ARG A 66 -9.44 4.40 -10.11
C ARG A 66 -10.66 5.09 -10.70
N ILE A 67 -11.73 5.24 -9.93
CA ILE A 67 -12.94 5.95 -10.37
C ILE A 67 -12.61 7.41 -10.74
N LYS A 68 -11.75 8.07 -9.98
CA LYS A 68 -11.31 9.43 -10.30
C LYS A 68 -10.56 9.49 -11.62
N LEU A 69 -9.64 8.57 -11.86
CA LEU A 69 -8.89 8.48 -13.11
C LEU A 69 -9.82 8.19 -14.29
N ASP A 70 -10.79 7.30 -14.13
CA ASP A 70 -11.78 6.98 -15.15
C ASP A 70 -12.63 8.20 -15.51
N ARG A 71 -13.07 8.97 -14.51
CA ARG A 71 -13.83 10.21 -14.72
C ARG A 71 -13.02 11.27 -15.46
N LEU A 72 -11.71 11.30 -15.24
CA LEU A 72 -10.79 12.18 -15.96
C LEU A 72 -10.39 11.63 -17.33
N LYS A 73 -10.92 10.46 -17.71
CA LYS A 73 -10.58 9.74 -18.96
C LYS A 73 -9.07 9.45 -19.09
N ILE A 74 -8.42 9.20 -17.97
CA ILE A 74 -7.01 8.85 -17.91
C ILE A 74 -6.88 7.34 -17.84
N SER A 75 -6.24 6.76 -18.87
CA SER A 75 -5.93 5.34 -18.89
C SER A 75 -4.96 5.00 -17.76
N HIS A 76 -5.25 3.92 -17.02
CA HIS A 76 -4.41 3.49 -15.91
C HIS A 76 -4.33 1.97 -15.81
N ASN A 77 -3.25 1.50 -15.23
CA ASN A 77 -3.04 0.10 -14.84
C ASN A 77 -2.32 0.08 -13.50
N LEU A 78 -2.99 0.61 -12.49
CA LEU A 78 -2.42 0.77 -11.16
C LEU A 78 -2.10 -0.59 -10.54
N ARG A 79 -0.86 -0.71 -10.07
CA ARG A 79 -0.38 -1.84 -9.29
C ARG A 79 0.22 -1.32 -8.00
N TYR A 80 0.10 -2.08 -6.93
CA TYR A 80 0.51 -1.61 -5.62
C TYR A 80 0.94 -2.73 -4.68
N VAL A 81 1.72 -2.36 -3.69
CA VAL A 81 1.90 -3.10 -2.45
C VAL A 81 1.67 -2.13 -1.29
N ALA A 82 0.96 -2.58 -0.28
CA ALA A 82 0.66 -1.76 0.89
C ALA A 82 0.86 -2.54 2.18
N VAL A 83 1.29 -1.84 3.21
CA VAL A 83 1.44 -2.36 4.56
C VAL A 83 0.80 -1.40 5.55
N GLY A 84 0.19 -1.96 6.60
CA GLY A 84 -0.31 -1.17 7.72
C GLY A 84 0.70 -1.16 8.86
N GLU A 85 0.78 -0.05 9.56
CA GLU A 85 1.70 0.14 10.67
C GLU A 85 1.05 0.99 11.76
N TYR A 86 1.43 0.76 13.00
CA TYR A 86 1.08 1.64 14.13
C TYR A 86 2.23 2.58 14.43
N GLY A 87 1.92 3.85 14.63
CA GLY A 87 2.92 4.84 15.02
C GLY A 87 3.63 4.43 16.31
N SER A 88 4.95 4.61 16.35
CA SER A 88 5.78 4.20 17.48
C SER A 88 5.40 4.90 18.80
N LYS A 89 5.05 6.18 18.72
CA LYS A 89 4.67 7.00 19.88
C LYS A 89 3.16 7.08 20.07
N SER A 90 2.44 7.48 19.05
CA SER A 90 0.99 7.74 19.11
C SER A 90 0.14 6.48 18.96
N LYS A 91 0.73 5.37 18.51
CA LYS A 91 0.01 4.14 18.16
C LYS A 91 -1.11 4.34 17.12
N ARG A 92 -1.11 5.46 16.42
CA ARG A 92 -2.10 5.72 15.36
C ARG A 92 -1.86 4.81 14.17
N PRO A 93 -2.90 4.16 13.65
CA PRO A 93 -2.79 3.36 12.44
C PRO A 93 -2.50 4.25 11.23
N HIS A 94 -1.61 3.80 10.37
CA HIS A 94 -1.32 4.41 9.08
C HIS A 94 -0.88 3.34 8.10
N TYR A 95 -0.80 3.71 6.83
CA TYR A 95 -0.44 2.78 5.78
C TYR A 95 0.68 3.35 4.93
N HIS A 96 1.60 2.48 4.53
CA HIS A 96 2.60 2.78 3.52
C HIS A 96 2.26 2.00 2.25
N MET A 97 2.38 2.64 1.12
CA MET A 97 2.06 2.03 -0.17
C MET A 97 3.12 2.40 -1.20
N ILE A 98 3.54 1.42 -1.99
CA ILE A 98 4.23 1.68 -3.24
C ILE A 98 3.19 1.53 -4.36
N LEU A 99 3.04 2.57 -5.18
CA LEU A 99 2.08 2.62 -6.26
C LEU A 99 2.81 2.76 -7.60
N TRP A 100 2.63 1.78 -8.48
CA TRP A 100 3.19 1.79 -9.83
C TRP A 100 2.15 2.18 -10.87
N ASN A 101 2.64 2.67 -12.00
CA ASN A 101 1.83 3.04 -13.17
C ASN A 101 0.81 4.14 -12.88
N PHE A 102 1.08 4.98 -11.91
CA PHE A 102 0.29 6.19 -11.72
C PHE A 102 0.63 7.19 -12.81
N PRO A 103 -0.37 7.79 -13.48
CA PRO A 103 -0.12 8.72 -14.58
C PRO A 103 0.74 9.91 -14.13
N PRO A 104 1.74 10.32 -14.94
CA PRO A 104 2.58 11.46 -14.58
C PRO A 104 1.82 12.78 -14.68
N HIS A 105 2.12 13.65 -13.79
CA HIS A 105 2.10 15.11 -13.78
C HIS A 105 0.82 15.80 -13.38
N ASP A 106 -0.29 15.84 -13.77
CA ASP A 106 -1.32 16.81 -13.43
C ASP A 106 -2.49 16.25 -12.60
N VAL A 107 -2.38 15.02 -12.19
CA VAL A 107 -3.39 14.41 -11.33
C VAL A 107 -2.95 14.56 -9.88
N HIS A 108 -3.50 15.52 -9.19
CA HIS A 108 -3.37 15.58 -7.74
C HIS A 108 -4.00 14.33 -7.13
N PHE A 109 -3.24 13.65 -6.28
CA PHE A 109 -3.82 12.62 -5.44
C PHE A 109 -5.05 13.19 -4.74
N PRO A 110 -6.16 12.44 -4.73
CA PRO A 110 -7.26 12.88 -3.91
C PRO A 110 -6.72 13.03 -2.50
N THR A 111 -6.70 14.25 -2.01
CA THR A 111 -6.56 14.47 -0.58
C THR A 111 -7.66 13.63 0.04
N VAL A 112 -7.28 12.60 0.76
CA VAL A 112 -8.21 11.81 1.55
C VAL A 112 -8.61 12.65 2.77
N THR A 113 -9.15 13.80 2.47
CA THR A 113 -9.89 14.59 3.43
C THR A 113 -11.31 14.13 3.26
N SER A 114 -11.75 13.33 4.12
CA SER A 114 -13.12 12.88 4.21
C SER A 114 -13.48 11.70 3.31
N VAL A 115 -13.68 10.72 3.93
CA VAL A 115 -14.70 9.79 3.55
C VAL A 115 -16.07 10.46 3.60
#